data_527db91619c0a6eb516c80dad62110d3
#
_entry.id   527db91619c0a6eb516c80dad62110d3
#
_cell.length_a   1.000
_cell.length_b   1.000
_cell.length_c   1.000
_cell.angle_alpha   90.00
_cell.angle_beta   90.00
_cell.angle_gamma   90.00
#
_symmetry.space_group_name_H-M   'P 1'
#
loop_
_entity.id
_entity.type
_entity.pdbx_description
1 polymer ?
#
loop_
_entity_poly.entity_id
_entity_poly.type
_entity_poly.pdbx_seq_one_letter_code
_entity_poly.pdbx_strand_id
1 'polypeptide(L)'
;MEDLKKPFKLEGIQRIDETPVHKAVREGFINLIIHSDYLMDSGVLKVIKYSDGFEFTNPGILKLPLEEIYRGGNSKSRNPHMQTMLRMVGFGDNVGSGFPTILDAWDKEGWVKPELIEDTILNQVTLVLKMSKEAKEEKTNFAQKNERSFDKKRF
;
A
#
# COMPACT_ATOMS: atom_id res chain seq x y z
N MET A 1 0.14 -13.88 6.69
CA MET A 1 -1.33 -14.10 6.60
C MET A 1 -1.99 -14.57 7.88
N GLU A 2 -1.23 -15.05 8.86
CA GLU A 2 -1.80 -15.41 10.18
C GLU A 2 -2.45 -14.22 10.89
N ASP A 3 -1.93 -13.01 10.72
CA ASP A 3 -2.49 -11.81 11.33
C ASP A 3 -3.90 -11.46 10.85
N LEU A 4 -4.25 -11.83 9.62
CA LEU A 4 -5.58 -11.57 9.07
C LEU A 4 -6.59 -12.68 9.42
N LYS A 5 -6.12 -13.84 9.90
CA LYS A 5 -6.97 -14.95 10.32
C LYS A 5 -7.42 -14.85 11.77
N LYS A 6 -6.70 -14.08 12.60
CA LYS A 6 -7.03 -13.87 14.00
C LYS A 6 -7.62 -12.47 14.16
N PRO A 7 -8.93 -12.34 14.42
CA PRO A 7 -9.58 -11.02 14.48
C PRO A 7 -9.19 -10.21 15.71
N PHE A 8 -8.43 -10.77 16.66
CA PHE A 8 -7.99 -10.08 17.86
C PHE A 8 -6.72 -10.73 18.44
N LYS A 9 -5.92 -9.92 19.12
CA LYS A 9 -4.84 -10.37 20.02
C LYS A 9 -5.17 -9.99 21.45
N LEU A 10 -4.67 -10.74 22.40
CA LEU A 10 -4.74 -10.40 23.82
C LEU A 10 -3.36 -9.88 24.24
N GLU A 11 -3.31 -8.67 24.76
CA GLU A 11 -2.15 -8.11 25.45
C GLU A 11 -2.53 -7.83 26.91
N GLY A 12 -1.98 -8.62 27.81
CA GLY A 12 -2.38 -8.57 29.23
C GLY A 12 -3.87 -8.89 29.40
N ILE A 13 -4.61 -7.98 30.06
CA ILE A 13 -6.06 -8.10 30.31
C ILE A 13 -6.88 -7.41 29.21
N GLN A 14 -6.26 -6.64 28.32
CA GLN A 14 -6.95 -5.90 27.27
C GLN A 14 -6.98 -6.70 25.96
N ARG A 15 -8.15 -6.79 25.38
CA ARG A 15 -8.34 -7.33 24.04
C ARG A 15 -7.91 -6.27 23.02
N ILE A 16 -6.94 -6.63 22.15
CA ILE A 16 -6.56 -5.81 21.01
C ILE A 16 -7.26 -6.38 19.78
N ASP A 17 -8.25 -5.65 19.28
CA ASP A 17 -9.06 -6.10 18.15
C ASP A 17 -8.36 -5.87 16.80
N GLU A 18 -7.21 -5.14 16.75
CA GLU A 18 -6.62 -4.72 15.49
C GLU A 18 -5.09 -4.65 15.53
N THR A 19 -4.46 -5.34 14.58
CA THR A 19 -3.01 -5.25 14.37
C THR A 19 -2.63 -4.04 13.49
N PRO A 20 -1.36 -3.60 13.49
CA PRO A 20 -0.89 -2.57 12.56
C PRO A 20 -1.20 -2.88 11.09
N VAL A 21 -1.11 -4.16 10.69
CA VAL A 21 -1.44 -4.61 9.32
C VAL A 21 -2.92 -4.42 9.01
N HIS A 22 -3.82 -4.77 9.95
CA HIS A 22 -5.26 -4.51 9.78
C HIS A 22 -5.56 -3.01 9.61
N LYS A 23 -4.92 -2.16 10.44
CA LYS A 23 -5.05 -0.70 10.32
C LYS A 23 -4.58 -0.19 8.96
N ALA A 24 -3.45 -0.69 8.48
CA ALA A 24 -2.89 -0.31 7.19
C ALA A 24 -3.79 -0.73 6.01
N VAL A 25 -4.32 -1.94 6.03
CA VAL A 25 -5.25 -2.42 4.99
C VAL A 25 -6.55 -1.61 5.01
N ARG A 26 -7.08 -1.31 6.20
CA ARG A 26 -8.24 -0.42 6.35
C ARG A 26 -7.96 0.98 5.85
N GLU A 27 -6.79 1.55 6.14
CA GLU A 27 -6.37 2.85 5.61
C GLU A 27 -6.31 2.86 4.08
N GLY A 28 -5.77 1.80 3.47
CA GLY A 28 -5.80 1.62 2.02
C GLY A 28 -7.22 1.62 1.44
N PHE A 29 -8.16 0.96 2.12
CA PHE A 29 -9.56 0.95 1.73
C PHE A 29 -10.26 2.31 1.89
N ILE A 30 -9.97 3.01 2.98
CA ILE A 30 -10.48 4.37 3.19
C ILE A 30 -9.97 5.31 2.10
N ASN A 31 -8.68 5.25 1.78
CA ASN A 31 -8.06 6.06 0.73
C ASN A 31 -8.69 5.77 -0.64
N LEU A 32 -8.98 4.51 -0.96
CA LEU A 32 -9.72 4.14 -2.16
C LEU A 32 -11.04 4.90 -2.26
N ILE A 33 -11.81 4.98 -1.19
CA ILE A 33 -13.12 5.62 -1.15
C ILE A 33 -12.99 7.14 -1.26
N ILE A 34 -12.16 7.77 -0.45
CA ILE A 34 -12.12 9.23 -0.34
C ILE A 34 -11.39 9.91 -1.49
N HIS A 35 -10.55 9.18 -2.23
CA HIS A 35 -9.80 9.71 -3.37
C HIS A 35 -10.38 9.34 -4.74
N SER A 36 -11.42 8.51 -4.79
CA SER A 36 -12.08 8.13 -6.04
C SER A 36 -12.78 9.30 -6.71
N ASP A 37 -12.71 9.34 -8.04
CA ASP A 37 -13.52 10.22 -8.86
C ASP A 37 -14.84 9.53 -9.23
N TYR A 38 -15.89 9.84 -8.48
CA TYR A 38 -17.22 9.25 -8.67
C TYR A 38 -18.00 9.86 -9.87
N LEU A 39 -17.46 10.90 -10.47
CA LEU A 39 -18.08 11.54 -11.66
C LEU A 39 -17.53 10.99 -12.97
N MET A 40 -16.58 10.08 -12.90
CA MET A 40 -16.00 9.43 -14.07
C MET A 40 -16.92 8.31 -14.58
N ASP A 41 -17.44 8.42 -15.79
CA ASP A 41 -18.42 7.48 -16.39
C ASP A 41 -17.91 6.03 -16.47
N SER A 42 -16.62 5.83 -16.71
CA SER A 42 -16.00 4.52 -16.82
C SER A 42 -15.18 4.10 -15.60
N GLY A 43 -15.27 4.90 -14.52
CA GLY A 43 -14.48 4.66 -13.31
C GLY A 43 -14.99 3.50 -12.48
N VAL A 44 -14.10 2.58 -12.11
CA VAL A 44 -14.42 1.42 -11.27
C VAL A 44 -13.54 1.44 -10.02
N LEU A 45 -14.18 1.36 -8.85
CA LEU A 45 -13.48 1.02 -7.61
C LEU A 45 -13.27 -0.48 -7.58
N LYS A 46 -12.02 -0.91 -7.43
CA LYS A 46 -11.67 -2.32 -7.42
C LYS A 46 -10.77 -2.65 -6.26
N VAL A 47 -11.11 -3.70 -5.54
CA VAL A 47 -10.28 -4.29 -4.49
C VAL A 47 -10.03 -5.74 -4.87
N ILE A 48 -8.77 -6.12 -4.99
CA ILE A 48 -8.38 -7.50 -5.24
C ILE A 48 -7.56 -7.97 -4.06
N LYS A 49 -7.97 -9.10 -3.48
CA LYS A 49 -7.20 -9.81 -2.47
C LYS A 49 -6.48 -10.99 -3.13
N TYR A 50 -5.16 -10.98 -3.04
CA TYR A 50 -4.30 -12.11 -3.42
C TYR A 50 -3.94 -12.95 -2.20
N SER A 51 -3.33 -14.10 -2.42
CA SER A 51 -2.79 -14.93 -1.34
C SER A 51 -1.71 -14.21 -0.52
N ASP A 52 -0.99 -13.30 -1.16
CA ASP A 52 0.18 -12.58 -0.63
C ASP A 52 0.02 -11.05 -0.64
N GLY A 53 -1.19 -10.52 -0.75
CA GLY A 53 -1.38 -9.07 -0.74
C GLY A 53 -2.73 -8.55 -1.19
N PHE A 54 -2.75 -7.25 -1.45
CA PHE A 54 -3.94 -6.53 -1.89
C PHE A 54 -3.61 -5.53 -2.98
N GLU A 55 -4.57 -5.29 -3.85
CA GLU A 55 -4.59 -4.14 -4.75
C GLU A 55 -5.88 -3.35 -4.58
N PHE A 56 -5.73 -2.03 -4.48
CA PHE A 56 -6.83 -1.08 -4.41
C PHE A 56 -6.72 -0.14 -5.59
N THR A 57 -7.66 -0.20 -6.51
CA THR A 57 -7.69 0.67 -7.69
C THR A 57 -8.89 1.60 -7.63
N ASN A 58 -8.64 2.89 -7.78
CA ASN A 58 -9.69 3.90 -7.83
C ASN A 58 -9.56 4.79 -9.08
N PRO A 59 -10.69 5.25 -9.63
CA PRO A 59 -10.70 6.22 -10.71
C PRO A 59 -10.21 7.61 -10.23
N GLY A 60 -9.62 8.35 -11.15
CA GLY A 60 -9.03 9.66 -10.92
C GLY A 60 -7.52 9.62 -10.71
N ILE A 61 -6.85 10.70 -11.07
CA ILE A 61 -5.42 10.87 -10.88
C ILE A 61 -5.09 11.40 -9.49
N LEU A 62 -3.82 11.32 -9.09
CA LEU A 62 -3.33 11.88 -7.84
C LEU A 62 -3.52 13.39 -7.80
N LYS A 63 -3.95 13.91 -6.65
CA LYS A 63 -4.08 15.36 -6.41
C LYS A 63 -2.84 15.99 -5.79
N LEU A 64 -1.92 15.18 -5.32
CA LEU A 64 -0.64 15.58 -4.75
C LEU A 64 0.49 14.80 -5.43
N PRO A 65 1.68 15.37 -5.52
CA PRO A 65 2.86 14.65 -5.96
C PRO A 65 3.09 13.40 -5.09
N LEU A 66 3.57 12.32 -5.71
CA LEU A 66 3.85 11.06 -5.04
C LEU A 66 4.76 11.24 -3.81
N GLU A 67 5.78 12.08 -3.92
CA GLU A 67 6.72 12.36 -2.83
C GLU A 67 6.03 12.96 -1.59
N GLU A 68 5.05 13.84 -1.80
CA GLU A 68 4.27 14.42 -0.70
C GLU A 68 3.37 13.38 -0.03
N ILE A 69 2.78 12.47 -0.81
CA ILE A 69 1.94 11.38 -0.30
C ILE A 69 2.79 10.45 0.57
N TYR A 70 3.97 10.06 0.08
CA TYR A 70 4.88 9.18 0.83
C TYR A 70 5.43 9.84 2.09
N ARG A 71 5.68 11.15 2.07
CA ARG A 71 6.12 11.92 3.23
C ARG A 71 5.02 12.05 4.28
N GLY A 72 3.77 12.14 3.85
CA GLY A 72 2.63 12.42 4.72
C GLY A 72 2.56 13.87 5.21
N GLY A 73 1.59 14.16 6.07
CA GLY A 73 1.35 15.49 6.63
C GLY A 73 0.38 16.33 5.80
N ASN A 74 0.33 16.14 4.49
CA ASN A 74 -0.64 16.77 3.61
C ASN A 74 -1.65 15.75 3.10
N SER A 75 -2.92 16.12 3.14
CA SER A 75 -4.00 15.33 2.56
C SER A 75 -4.88 16.22 1.71
N LYS A 76 -5.16 15.78 0.50
CA LYS A 76 -6.06 16.48 -0.42
C LYS A 76 -7.11 15.49 -0.94
N SER A 77 -8.08 15.22 -0.09
CA SER A 77 -9.19 14.33 -0.43
C SER A 77 -10.00 14.87 -1.60
N ARG A 78 -10.41 13.99 -2.50
CA ARG A 78 -11.37 14.30 -3.55
C ARG A 78 -12.80 14.40 -3.00
N ASN A 79 -13.09 13.60 -1.98
CA ASN A 79 -14.41 13.49 -1.36
C ASN A 79 -14.35 13.84 0.15
N PRO A 80 -14.21 15.13 0.51
CA PRO A 80 -14.01 15.54 1.90
C PRO A 80 -15.22 15.24 2.80
N HIS A 81 -16.43 15.24 2.25
CA HIS A 81 -17.63 14.88 3.02
C HIS A 81 -17.63 13.41 3.38
N MET A 82 -17.26 12.51 2.46
CA MET A 82 -17.13 11.07 2.75
C MET A 82 -16.04 10.84 3.79
N GLN A 83 -14.93 11.53 3.71
CA GLN A 83 -13.87 11.48 4.72
C GLN A 83 -14.38 11.88 6.10
N THR A 84 -15.17 12.94 6.19
CA THR A 84 -15.80 13.38 7.44
C THR A 84 -16.78 12.33 7.98
N MET A 85 -17.61 11.76 7.12
CA MET A 85 -18.57 10.71 7.51
C MET A 85 -17.85 9.45 8.03
N LEU A 86 -16.80 9.00 7.35
CA LEU A 86 -16.00 7.85 7.79
C LEU A 86 -15.35 8.11 9.16
N ARG A 87 -14.87 9.34 9.39
CA ARG A 87 -14.32 9.74 10.68
C ARG A 87 -15.37 9.71 11.79
N MET A 88 -16.59 10.16 11.52
CA MET A 88 -17.69 10.16 12.49
C MET A 88 -18.09 8.75 12.94
N VAL A 89 -17.90 7.74 12.10
CA VAL A 89 -18.16 6.33 12.44
C VAL A 89 -16.90 5.60 12.94
N GLY A 90 -15.83 6.34 13.26
CA GLY A 90 -14.61 5.79 13.86
C GLY A 90 -13.58 5.26 12.87
N PHE A 91 -13.72 5.56 11.57
CA PHE A 91 -12.72 5.23 10.57
C PHE A 91 -11.87 6.46 10.21
N GLY A 92 -10.55 6.35 10.31
CA GLY A 92 -9.64 7.41 9.92
C GLY A 92 -9.49 8.53 10.95
N ASP A 93 -9.26 8.19 12.22
CA ASP A 93 -9.17 9.12 13.35
C ASP A 93 -8.02 10.16 13.27
N ASN A 94 -6.99 9.88 12.48
CA ASN A 94 -5.81 10.77 12.41
C ASN A 94 -5.67 11.37 11.01
N VAL A 95 -6.04 12.63 10.88
CA VAL A 95 -5.73 13.43 9.68
C VAL A 95 -4.21 13.48 9.50
N GLY A 96 -3.73 12.99 8.36
CA GLY A 96 -2.31 13.01 8.01
C GLY A 96 -1.51 11.76 8.39
N SER A 97 -2.12 10.76 9.03
CA SER A 97 -1.47 9.46 9.26
C SER A 97 -1.53 8.52 8.06
N GLY A 98 -2.47 8.74 7.13
CA GLY A 98 -2.78 8.00 5.92
C GLY A 98 -1.72 7.04 5.37
N PHE A 99 -1.10 7.41 4.27
CA PHE A 99 -0.11 6.56 3.60
C PHE A 99 1.11 6.21 4.45
N PRO A 100 1.69 7.11 5.29
CA PRO A 100 2.76 6.75 6.22
C PRO A 100 2.43 5.63 7.19
N THR A 101 1.18 5.51 7.63
CA THR A 101 0.73 4.38 8.47
C THR A 101 0.86 3.05 7.74
N ILE A 102 0.55 3.03 6.45
CA ILE A 102 0.70 1.85 5.59
C ILE A 102 2.18 1.51 5.43
N LEU A 103 3.02 2.51 5.14
CA LEU A 103 4.47 2.32 4.98
C LEU A 103 5.11 1.75 6.25
N ASP A 104 4.80 2.32 7.42
CA ASP A 104 5.34 1.89 8.70
C ASP A 104 4.94 0.45 9.05
N ALA A 105 3.68 0.08 8.82
CA ALA A 105 3.21 -1.27 9.08
C ALA A 105 3.90 -2.31 8.19
N TRP A 106 4.12 -2.01 6.91
CA TRP A 106 4.81 -2.90 5.97
C TRP A 106 6.30 -3.03 6.26
N ASP A 107 6.95 -1.92 6.61
CA ASP A 107 8.36 -1.89 6.98
C ASP A 107 8.64 -2.73 8.23
N LYS A 108 7.78 -2.64 9.26
CA LYS A 108 7.89 -3.44 10.48
C LYS A 108 7.77 -4.95 10.25
N GLU A 109 7.02 -5.37 9.25
CA GLU A 109 6.92 -6.78 8.83
C GLU A 109 8.08 -7.21 7.92
N GLY A 110 8.91 -6.28 7.45
CA GLY A 110 9.98 -6.53 6.50
C GLY A 110 9.48 -6.93 5.10
N TRP A 111 8.31 -6.44 4.73
CA TRP A 111 7.71 -6.70 3.42
C TRP A 111 8.11 -5.67 2.37
N VAL A 112 7.87 -6.01 1.12
CA VAL A 112 8.10 -5.11 -0.02
C VAL A 112 7.35 -3.80 0.20
N LYS A 113 8.05 -2.68 -0.04
CA LYS A 113 7.48 -1.34 0.16
C LYS A 113 6.18 -1.17 -0.63
N PRO A 114 5.11 -0.66 0.00
CA PRO A 114 3.88 -0.30 -0.67
C PRO A 114 4.10 0.66 -1.84
N GLU A 115 3.40 0.44 -2.93
CA GLU A 115 3.57 1.19 -4.17
C GLU A 115 2.26 1.81 -4.62
N LEU A 116 2.29 3.10 -4.95
CA LEU A 116 1.22 3.81 -5.63
C LEU A 116 1.58 3.95 -7.11
N ILE A 117 0.74 3.43 -7.98
CA ILE A 117 0.90 3.48 -9.43
C ILE A 117 -0.19 4.37 -10.01
N GLU A 118 0.19 5.45 -10.66
CA GLU A 118 -0.70 6.32 -11.38
C GLU A 118 -0.71 5.96 -12.87
N ASP A 119 -1.88 5.63 -13.40
CA ASP A 119 -2.09 5.43 -14.82
C ASP A 119 -2.86 6.62 -15.39
N THR A 120 -2.15 7.51 -16.08
CA THR A 120 -2.75 8.71 -16.67
C THR A 120 -3.56 8.44 -17.93
N ILE A 121 -3.36 7.29 -18.57
CA ILE A 121 -4.13 6.88 -19.75
C ILE A 121 -5.51 6.39 -19.33
N LEU A 122 -5.55 5.54 -18.30
CA LEU A 122 -6.78 5.01 -17.74
C LEU A 122 -7.41 5.92 -16.68
N ASN A 123 -6.75 7.02 -16.31
CA ASN A 123 -7.17 7.93 -15.24
C ASN A 123 -7.48 7.19 -13.93
N GLN A 124 -6.55 6.37 -13.48
CA GLN A 124 -6.71 5.59 -12.26
C GLN A 124 -5.43 5.55 -11.44
N VAL A 125 -5.59 5.27 -10.16
CA VAL A 125 -4.49 5.03 -9.22
C VAL A 125 -4.66 3.66 -8.59
N THR A 126 -3.57 2.89 -8.51
CA THR A 126 -3.55 1.58 -7.87
C THR A 126 -2.56 1.59 -6.72
N LEU A 127 -3.02 1.26 -5.52
CA LEU A 127 -2.18 0.94 -4.38
C LEU A 127 -1.93 -0.56 -4.34
N VAL A 128 -0.66 -0.95 -4.37
CA VAL A 128 -0.21 -2.35 -4.30
C VAL A 128 0.42 -2.62 -2.94
N LEU A 129 -0.13 -3.59 -2.22
CA LEU A 129 0.33 -4.03 -0.91
C LEU A 129 0.74 -5.50 -0.98
N LYS A 130 2.05 -5.78 -1.08
CA LYS A 130 2.58 -7.15 -1.09
C LYS A 130 3.04 -7.56 0.31
N MET A 131 2.55 -8.69 0.80
CA MET A 131 2.93 -9.28 2.08
C MET A 131 4.02 -10.36 1.88
N SER A 132 5.03 -10.01 1.09
CA SER A 132 6.21 -10.83 0.82
C SER A 132 7.47 -10.03 1.07
N LYS A 133 8.53 -10.70 1.49
CA LYS A 133 9.85 -10.06 1.65
C LYS A 133 10.42 -9.75 0.27
N GLU A 134 11.22 -8.69 0.18
CA GLU A 134 12.00 -8.44 -1.04
C GLU A 134 12.82 -9.69 -1.36
N ALA A 135 12.68 -10.22 -2.57
CA ALA A 135 13.64 -11.16 -3.09
C ALA A 135 14.97 -10.41 -3.15
N LYS A 136 15.94 -10.78 -2.32
CA LYS A 136 17.32 -10.33 -2.49
C LYS A 136 17.71 -10.78 -3.89
N GLU A 137 17.71 -9.84 -4.82
CA GLU A 137 18.12 -10.13 -6.19
C GLU A 137 19.47 -10.81 -6.15
N GLU A 138 19.56 -11.95 -6.82
CA GLU A 138 20.80 -12.64 -7.19
C GLU A 138 21.64 -11.78 -8.16
N LYS A 139 21.92 -10.52 -7.80
CA LYS A 139 22.86 -9.65 -8.55
C LYS A 139 24.30 -10.17 -8.46
N THR A 140 24.58 -11.12 -7.57
CA THR A 140 25.93 -11.66 -7.37
C THR A 140 26.31 -12.73 -8.39
N ASN A 141 25.36 -13.38 -9.05
CA ASN A 141 25.68 -14.53 -9.92
C ASN A 141 25.96 -14.14 -11.38
N PHE A 142 25.52 -12.99 -11.86
CA PHE A 142 25.79 -12.56 -13.23
C PHE A 142 27.20 -11.97 -13.42
N ALA A 143 27.70 -11.25 -12.40
CA ALA A 143 29.07 -10.68 -12.43
C ALA A 143 30.13 -11.78 -12.34
N GLN A 144 29.96 -12.78 -11.46
CA GLN A 144 30.90 -13.89 -11.32
C GLN A 144 30.89 -14.86 -12.50
N LYS A 145 29.79 -14.97 -13.24
CA LYS A 145 29.72 -15.85 -14.42
C LYS A 145 30.42 -15.23 -15.64
N ASN A 146 30.44 -13.91 -15.72
CA ASN A 146 31.16 -13.20 -16.80
C ASN A 146 32.67 -13.16 -16.58
N GLU A 147 33.17 -13.06 -15.36
CA GLU A 147 34.60 -13.10 -15.08
C GLU A 147 35.21 -14.49 -15.36
N ARG A 148 34.49 -15.56 -15.05
CA ARG A 148 34.98 -16.93 -15.37
C ARG A 148 34.95 -17.26 -16.86
N SER A 149 34.19 -16.54 -17.67
CA SER A 149 34.13 -16.74 -19.12
C SER A 149 35.26 -16.04 -19.87
N PHE A 150 35.84 -14.99 -19.28
CA PHE A 150 36.97 -14.26 -19.91
C PHE A 150 38.32 -14.92 -19.69
N ASP A 151 38.47 -15.67 -18.60
CA ASP A 151 39.77 -16.33 -18.27
C ASP A 151 40.04 -17.61 -19.06
N LYS A 152 39.03 -18.15 -19.78
CA LYS A 152 39.19 -19.39 -20.58
C LYS A 152 39.54 -19.17 -22.06
N LYS A 153 39.78 -17.91 -22.50
CA LYS A 153 40.17 -17.58 -23.90
C LYS A 153 41.56 -16.99 -24.06
N ARG A 154 42.42 -17.20 -23.06
CA ARG A 154 43.85 -16.81 -23.19
C ARG A 154 44.73 -18.07 -23.05
N PHE A 155 44.65 -18.95 -24.04
CA PHE A 155 45.76 -19.83 -24.47
C PHE A 155 45.36 -20.45 -25.80
#